data_2c80fbb0c25145e21d355b6fad1f7edf
#
_entry.id   2c80fbb0c25145e21d355b6fad1f7edf
#
_cell.length_a   1.000
_cell.length_b   1.000
_cell.length_c   1.000
_cell.angle_alpha   90.00
_cell.angle_beta   90.00
_cell.angle_gamma   90.00
#
_symmetry.space_group_name_H-M   'P 1'
#
loop_
_entity.id
_entity.type
_entity.pdbx_description
1 polymer ?
#
loop_
_entity_poly.entity_id
_entity_poly.type
_entity_poly.pdbx_seq_one_letter_code
_entity_poly.pdbx_strand_id
1 'polypeptide(L)'
;MCTVSWIHQGPAYQLFCNRDEKHTRRPASKPQHLTRGGMRFLAPIDGDFGGTWIAVNESGLSLALLNRGPGSPAQISRGLLVMNLIAAPTLTEIMSRFATTNLSDFAAFTLLGLAPGLPAALLAWDGRERGVVADAGPSMPLVSSSVDPEGCASRRRATLERFRAKSPALRPGTLLAFHRSHAPVAGAHSVCMHRDDAQTVSFTWVTVDGAEANLYYEAGSPCRSLAGDSLSLALCSRPQTQCA
;
A
#
# COMPACT_ATOMS: atom_id res chain seq x y z
N MET A 1 -3.69 9.41 5.37
CA MET A 1 -3.72 9.66 3.90
C MET A 1 -2.58 8.89 3.28
N CYS A 2 -2.66 8.52 2.00
CA CYS A 2 -1.59 7.73 1.34
C CYS A 2 -1.61 7.95 -0.16
N THR A 3 -0.47 7.70 -0.81
CA THR A 3 -0.35 7.51 -2.26
C THR A 3 0.29 6.18 -2.52
N VAL A 4 -0.34 5.37 -3.37
CA VAL A 4 0.14 4.03 -3.73
C VAL A 4 0.23 3.91 -5.23
N SER A 5 1.35 3.40 -5.73
CA SER A 5 1.57 3.06 -7.12
C SER A 5 2.30 1.73 -7.26
N TRP A 6 2.23 1.09 -8.42
CA TRP A 6 2.86 -0.22 -8.64
C TRP A 6 3.25 -0.42 -10.10
N ILE A 7 4.12 -1.40 -10.33
CA ILE A 7 4.52 -1.87 -11.66
C ILE A 7 4.51 -3.40 -11.64
N HIS A 8 3.90 -4.01 -12.66
CA HIS A 8 4.06 -5.44 -12.94
C HIS A 8 5.09 -5.64 -14.05
N GLN A 9 5.92 -6.66 -13.90
CA GLN A 9 6.92 -7.09 -14.88
C GLN A 9 6.88 -8.63 -14.99
N GLY A 10 5.89 -9.15 -15.72
CA GLY A 10 5.61 -10.58 -15.73
C GLY A 10 5.14 -11.06 -14.34
N PRO A 11 5.77 -12.10 -13.76
CA PRO A 11 5.43 -12.56 -12.42
C PRO A 11 5.97 -11.63 -11.32
N ALA A 12 6.96 -10.81 -11.60
CA ALA A 12 7.51 -9.84 -10.66
C ALA A 12 6.64 -8.59 -10.57
N TYR A 13 6.68 -7.93 -9.42
CA TYR A 13 6.06 -6.61 -9.27
C TYR A 13 6.81 -5.74 -8.26
N GLN A 14 6.52 -4.46 -8.30
CA GLN A 14 7.01 -3.48 -7.34
C GLN A 14 5.86 -2.60 -6.87
N LEU A 15 5.80 -2.33 -5.58
CA LEU A 15 4.77 -1.55 -4.90
C LEU A 15 5.41 -0.40 -4.14
N PHE A 16 4.91 0.81 -4.35
CA PHE A 16 5.41 2.04 -3.74
C PHE A 16 4.30 2.70 -2.93
N CYS A 17 4.60 3.14 -1.72
CA CYS A 17 3.62 3.74 -0.82
C CYS A 17 4.21 4.92 -0.04
N ASN A 18 3.62 6.11 -0.20
CA ASN A 18 3.77 7.20 0.76
C ASN A 18 2.67 7.08 1.81
N ARG A 19 3.04 7.07 3.09
CA ARG A 19 2.10 7.21 4.21
C ARG A 19 2.09 8.66 4.66
N ASP A 20 0.96 9.31 4.47
CA ASP A 20 0.75 10.69 4.95
C ASP A 20 -0.03 10.63 6.27
N GLU A 21 0.47 11.30 7.33
CA GLU A 21 -0.13 11.23 8.65
C GLU A 21 0.05 12.54 9.42
N LYS A 22 -0.80 12.77 10.42
CA LYS A 22 -0.69 13.93 11.31
C LYS A 22 0.57 13.86 12.16
N HIS A 23 1.14 15.02 12.48
CA HIS A 23 2.31 15.14 13.37
C HIS A 23 2.05 14.59 14.78
N THR A 24 0.77 14.59 15.22
CA THR A 24 0.36 14.09 16.55
C THR A 24 0.33 12.57 16.66
N ARG A 25 0.47 11.83 15.52
CA ARG A 25 0.52 10.37 15.54
C ARG A 25 1.88 9.87 16.00
N ARG A 26 1.88 8.78 16.79
CA ARG A 26 3.13 8.12 17.16
C ARG A 26 3.85 7.62 15.92
N PRO A 27 5.19 7.74 15.87
CA PRO A 27 5.98 7.13 14.81
C PRO A 27 5.68 5.62 14.69
N ALA A 28 5.67 5.13 13.47
CA ALA A 28 5.60 3.70 13.25
C ALA A 28 6.93 3.03 13.60
N SER A 29 6.91 1.75 13.99
CA SER A 29 8.12 0.96 14.09
C SER A 29 8.67 0.63 12.70
N LYS A 30 9.96 0.37 12.63
CA LYS A 30 10.61 -0.18 11.44
C LYS A 30 9.96 -1.51 11.04
N PRO A 31 10.11 -1.94 9.77
CA PRO A 31 9.63 -3.24 9.33
C PRO A 31 10.19 -4.37 10.19
N GLN A 32 9.39 -5.41 10.36
CA GLN A 32 9.71 -6.58 11.15
C GLN A 32 9.32 -7.85 10.41
N HIS A 33 10.01 -8.96 10.71
CA HIS A 33 9.55 -10.29 10.38
C HIS A 33 8.46 -10.70 11.38
N LEU A 34 7.29 -11.00 10.86
CA LEU A 34 6.11 -11.35 11.64
C LEU A 34 5.56 -12.70 11.17
N THR A 35 4.82 -13.36 12.04
CA THR A 35 4.14 -14.61 11.71
C THR A 35 2.71 -14.58 12.25
N ARG A 36 1.75 -15.00 11.42
CA ARG A 36 0.34 -15.14 11.82
C ARG A 36 -0.29 -16.33 11.11
N GLY A 37 -0.89 -17.24 11.88
CA GLY A 37 -1.49 -18.44 11.31
C GLY A 37 -0.51 -19.31 10.50
N GLY A 38 0.77 -19.33 10.86
CA GLY A 38 1.82 -20.03 10.14
C GLY A 38 2.42 -19.27 8.95
N MET A 39 1.79 -18.19 8.48
CA MET A 39 2.27 -17.36 7.38
C MET A 39 3.27 -16.31 7.87
N ARG A 40 4.48 -16.29 7.30
CA ARG A 40 5.49 -15.26 7.56
C ARG A 40 5.26 -14.06 6.63
N PHE A 41 5.48 -12.86 7.15
CA PHE A 41 5.36 -11.63 6.37
C PHE A 41 6.24 -10.49 6.93
N LEU A 42 6.48 -9.47 6.11
CA LEU A 42 7.17 -8.24 6.48
C LEU A 42 6.15 -7.11 6.56
N ALA A 43 6.23 -6.30 7.60
CA ALA A 43 5.41 -5.10 7.75
C ALA A 43 6.02 -4.10 8.74
N PRO A 44 5.91 -2.78 8.51
CA PRO A 44 6.03 -1.77 9.57
C PRO A 44 4.79 -1.80 10.45
N ILE A 45 4.91 -1.40 11.72
CA ILE A 45 3.80 -1.43 12.67
C ILE A 45 3.40 -0.01 13.06
N ASP A 46 2.11 0.29 12.98
CA ASP A 46 1.54 1.55 13.43
C ASP A 46 1.73 1.74 14.94
N GLY A 47 2.28 2.90 15.34
CA GLY A 47 2.68 3.15 16.71
C GLY A 47 1.52 3.35 17.69
N ASP A 48 0.30 3.65 17.19
CA ASP A 48 -0.86 3.87 18.04
C ASP A 48 -1.73 2.63 18.20
N PHE A 49 -1.91 1.86 17.12
CA PHE A 49 -2.91 0.77 17.06
C PHE A 49 -2.33 -0.62 16.82
N GLY A 50 -1.03 -0.76 16.63
CA GLY A 50 -0.37 -2.05 16.47
C GLY A 50 -0.70 -2.82 15.18
N GLY A 51 -1.44 -2.19 14.23
CA GLY A 51 -1.71 -2.74 12.92
C GLY A 51 -0.71 -2.25 11.87
N THR A 52 -0.94 -2.56 10.59
CA THR A 52 -0.11 -2.09 9.47
C THR A 52 -0.94 -1.53 8.33
N TRP A 53 -0.33 -0.69 7.50
CA TRP A 53 -0.92 -0.17 6.26
C TRP A 53 -0.35 -0.82 5.01
N ILE A 54 0.76 -1.56 5.14
CA ILE A 54 1.43 -2.26 4.04
C ILE A 54 2.13 -3.50 4.57
N ALA A 55 2.01 -4.60 3.85
CA ALA A 55 2.69 -5.84 4.19
C ALA A 55 2.95 -6.67 2.93
N VAL A 56 3.96 -7.55 2.99
CA VAL A 56 4.24 -8.58 1.99
C VAL A 56 4.51 -9.91 2.70
N ASN A 57 3.91 -11.01 2.21
CA ASN A 57 4.07 -12.34 2.80
C ASN A 57 4.97 -13.26 1.98
N GLU A 58 5.31 -14.41 2.53
CA GLU A 58 6.18 -15.43 1.92
C GLU A 58 5.56 -16.14 0.71
N SER A 59 4.29 -15.93 0.40
CA SER A 59 3.67 -16.32 -0.88
C SER A 59 3.85 -15.26 -1.97
N GLY A 60 4.52 -14.15 -1.66
CA GLY A 60 4.70 -13.02 -2.55
C GLY A 60 3.45 -12.16 -2.70
N LEU A 61 2.49 -12.23 -1.77
CA LEU A 61 1.33 -11.35 -1.75
C LEU A 61 1.65 -10.05 -1.03
N SER A 62 1.24 -8.90 -1.58
CA SER A 62 1.28 -7.62 -0.88
C SER A 62 -0.12 -7.05 -0.71
N LEU A 63 -0.33 -6.40 0.44
CA LEU A 63 -1.51 -5.60 0.74
C LEU A 63 -1.10 -4.18 1.06
N ALA A 64 -1.81 -3.19 0.51
CA ALA A 64 -1.66 -1.78 0.87
C ALA A 64 -3.02 -1.15 1.16
N LEU A 65 -3.13 -0.50 2.33
CA LEU A 65 -4.36 0.06 2.87
C LEU A 65 -4.41 1.58 2.66
N LEU A 66 -5.51 2.06 2.12
CA LEU A 66 -5.83 3.48 2.03
C LEU A 66 -7.13 3.78 2.78
N ASN A 67 -7.13 4.83 3.57
CA ASN A 67 -8.34 5.33 4.21
C ASN A 67 -9.30 5.90 3.17
N ARG A 68 -10.62 5.71 3.36
CA ARG A 68 -11.65 6.26 2.48
C ARG A 68 -12.61 7.12 3.27
N GLY A 69 -12.91 8.31 2.71
CA GLY A 69 -13.85 9.26 3.33
C GLY A 69 -13.37 9.89 4.64
N PRO A 70 -14.16 10.80 5.21
CA PRO A 70 -13.99 11.28 6.56
C PRO A 70 -14.15 10.09 7.51
N GLY A 71 -13.26 9.99 8.50
CA GLY A 71 -13.25 8.87 9.44
C GLY A 71 -14.58 8.77 10.19
N SER A 72 -15.37 7.75 9.91
CA SER A 72 -16.44 7.33 10.80
C SER A 72 -15.82 6.80 12.09
N PRO A 73 -16.49 6.95 13.24
CA PRO A 73 -16.07 6.27 14.45
C PRO A 73 -15.92 4.79 14.17
N ALA A 74 -14.73 4.24 14.37
CA ALA A 74 -14.43 2.85 14.17
C ALA A 74 -13.97 2.26 15.51
N GLN A 75 -14.46 1.07 15.84
CA GLN A 75 -14.07 0.37 17.06
C GLN A 75 -12.73 -0.36 16.85
N ILE A 76 -12.46 -0.78 15.60
CA ILE A 76 -11.30 -1.59 15.26
C ILE A 76 -10.43 -0.86 14.21
N SER A 77 -9.12 -0.85 14.45
CA SER A 77 -8.17 -0.30 13.48
C SER A 77 -8.13 -1.14 12.20
N ARG A 78 -8.28 -0.46 11.05
CA ARG A 78 -8.14 -1.08 9.72
C ARG A 78 -6.81 -1.77 9.50
N GLY A 79 -5.75 -1.31 10.17
CA GLY A 79 -4.44 -1.94 10.11
C GLY A 79 -4.42 -3.35 10.69
N LEU A 80 -5.29 -3.68 11.63
CA LEU A 80 -5.45 -5.04 12.15
C LEU A 80 -6.11 -5.97 11.13
N LEU A 81 -7.00 -5.44 10.28
CA LEU A 81 -7.56 -6.20 9.16
C LEU A 81 -6.47 -6.60 8.15
N VAL A 82 -5.55 -5.69 7.83
CA VAL A 82 -4.39 -6.02 6.96
C VAL A 82 -3.57 -7.15 7.57
N MET A 83 -3.28 -7.08 8.88
CA MET A 83 -2.54 -8.13 9.61
C MET A 83 -3.24 -9.50 9.57
N ASN A 84 -4.57 -9.52 9.51
CA ASN A 84 -5.36 -10.75 9.41
C ASN A 84 -5.37 -11.29 7.97
N LEU A 85 -5.60 -10.42 7.00
CA LEU A 85 -5.74 -10.82 5.60
C LEU A 85 -4.40 -11.24 4.98
N ILE A 86 -3.28 -10.61 5.36
CA ILE A 86 -1.95 -10.95 4.79
C ILE A 86 -1.50 -12.37 5.16
N ALA A 87 -2.12 -12.99 6.15
CA ALA A 87 -1.88 -14.39 6.51
C ALA A 87 -2.52 -15.39 5.54
N ALA A 88 -3.20 -14.94 4.48
CA ALA A 88 -3.72 -15.82 3.44
C ALA A 88 -2.64 -16.18 2.41
N PRO A 89 -2.63 -17.42 1.87
CA PRO A 89 -1.61 -17.86 0.91
C PRO A 89 -1.86 -17.39 -0.53
N THR A 90 -3.09 -16.99 -0.86
CA THR A 90 -3.47 -16.57 -2.23
C THR A 90 -4.35 -15.34 -2.22
N LEU A 91 -4.35 -14.59 -3.33
CA LEU A 91 -5.24 -13.44 -3.50
C LEU A 91 -6.72 -13.85 -3.46
N THR A 92 -7.06 -15.02 -4.00
CA THR A 92 -8.41 -15.59 -3.92
C THR A 92 -8.83 -15.83 -2.47
N GLU A 93 -7.94 -16.35 -1.64
CA GLU A 93 -8.22 -16.55 -0.22
C GLU A 93 -8.39 -15.22 0.53
N ILE A 94 -7.58 -14.19 0.18
CA ILE A 94 -7.77 -12.83 0.71
C ILE A 94 -9.16 -12.31 0.37
N MET A 95 -9.61 -12.46 -0.90
CA MET A 95 -10.93 -12.04 -1.34
C MET A 95 -12.05 -12.80 -0.62
N SER A 96 -11.89 -14.10 -0.43
CA SER A 96 -12.84 -14.94 0.31
C SER A 96 -12.95 -14.51 1.79
N ARG A 97 -11.83 -14.32 2.46
CA ARG A 97 -11.81 -13.83 3.86
C ARG A 97 -12.41 -12.42 3.96
N PHE A 98 -12.10 -11.54 3.02
CA PHE A 98 -12.69 -10.20 2.97
C PHE A 98 -14.22 -10.27 2.81
N ALA A 99 -14.73 -11.17 1.96
CA ALA A 99 -16.16 -11.34 1.74
C ALA A 99 -16.92 -11.78 3.01
N THR A 100 -16.29 -12.57 3.87
CA THR A 100 -16.92 -13.14 5.08
C THR A 100 -16.59 -12.37 6.37
N THR A 101 -15.59 -11.48 6.38
CA THR A 101 -15.23 -10.68 7.56
C THR A 101 -16.35 -9.70 7.90
N ASN A 102 -16.75 -9.60 9.18
CA ASN A 102 -17.62 -8.52 9.61
C ASN A 102 -16.87 -7.19 9.53
N LEU A 103 -17.32 -6.26 8.70
CA LEU A 103 -16.70 -4.95 8.49
C LEU A 103 -17.38 -3.79 9.20
N SER A 104 -18.48 -4.02 9.92
CA SER A 104 -19.27 -2.98 10.58
C SER A 104 -18.46 -2.13 11.57
N ASP A 105 -17.45 -2.72 12.20
CA ASP A 105 -16.60 -2.08 13.20
C ASP A 105 -15.43 -1.32 12.60
N PHE A 106 -15.25 -1.37 11.28
CA PHE A 106 -14.18 -0.69 10.56
C PHE A 106 -14.69 0.58 9.86
N ALA A 107 -13.93 1.66 9.95
CA ALA A 107 -14.14 2.81 9.08
C ALA A 107 -13.86 2.44 7.61
N ALA A 108 -14.44 3.20 6.68
CA ALA A 108 -14.29 2.99 5.24
C ALA A 108 -12.82 2.96 4.79
N PHE A 109 -12.51 2.10 3.81
CA PHE A 109 -11.16 1.90 3.28
C PHE A 109 -11.16 1.34 1.84
N THR A 110 -9.99 1.43 1.23
CA THR A 110 -9.63 0.69 0.02
C THR A 110 -8.37 -0.12 0.34
N LEU A 111 -8.35 -1.38 -0.03
CA LEU A 111 -7.21 -2.29 0.12
C LEU A 111 -6.77 -2.75 -1.27
N LEU A 112 -5.53 -2.43 -1.63
CA LEU A 112 -4.88 -2.97 -2.82
C LEU A 112 -4.26 -4.32 -2.50
N GLY A 113 -4.53 -5.32 -3.31
CA GLY A 113 -3.87 -6.62 -3.30
C GLY A 113 -3.03 -6.83 -4.56
N LEU A 114 -1.77 -7.22 -4.39
CA LEU A 114 -0.86 -7.61 -5.46
C LEU A 114 -0.39 -9.04 -5.24
N ALA A 115 -0.29 -9.79 -6.32
CA ALA A 115 0.24 -11.15 -6.34
C ALA A 115 1.07 -11.39 -7.60
N PRO A 116 2.11 -12.26 -7.55
CA PRO A 116 2.91 -12.60 -8.72
C PRO A 116 2.06 -13.12 -9.88
N GLY A 117 2.20 -12.50 -11.05
CA GLY A 117 1.54 -12.92 -12.28
C GLY A 117 0.03 -12.66 -12.35
N LEU A 118 -0.56 -11.96 -11.38
CA LEU A 118 -1.98 -11.61 -11.38
C LEU A 118 -2.17 -10.09 -11.52
N PRO A 119 -3.29 -9.64 -12.11
CA PRO A 119 -3.67 -8.24 -12.06
C PRO A 119 -3.81 -7.75 -10.62
N ALA A 120 -3.57 -6.47 -10.40
CA ALA A 120 -3.82 -5.83 -9.10
C ALA A 120 -5.32 -5.84 -8.80
N ALA A 121 -5.70 -6.20 -7.58
CA ALA A 121 -7.09 -6.19 -7.15
C ALA A 121 -7.36 -5.10 -6.11
N LEU A 122 -8.56 -4.50 -6.12
CA LEU A 122 -9.05 -3.63 -5.07
C LEU A 122 -10.18 -4.28 -4.31
N LEU A 123 -10.08 -4.22 -2.99
CA LEU A 123 -11.15 -4.55 -2.06
C LEU A 123 -11.53 -3.26 -1.34
N ALA A 124 -12.80 -2.89 -1.40
CA ALA A 124 -13.28 -1.63 -0.85
C ALA A 124 -14.41 -1.86 0.16
N TRP A 125 -14.41 -1.07 1.19
CA TRP A 125 -15.50 -0.92 2.15
C TRP A 125 -15.82 0.55 2.28
N ASP A 126 -17.04 0.95 1.98
CA ASP A 126 -17.47 2.36 2.06
C ASP A 126 -18.16 2.72 3.38
N GLY A 127 -18.31 1.76 4.29
CA GLY A 127 -19.05 1.86 5.55
C GLY A 127 -20.43 1.19 5.50
N ARG A 128 -20.85 0.70 4.31
CA ARG A 128 -22.14 0.01 4.08
C ARG A 128 -22.00 -1.19 3.17
N GLU A 129 -21.29 -1.03 2.06
CA GLU A 129 -21.17 -2.04 1.01
C GLU A 129 -19.72 -2.39 0.71
N ARG A 130 -19.52 -3.63 0.30
CA ARG A 130 -18.23 -4.12 -0.21
C ARG A 130 -18.17 -3.92 -1.72
N GLY A 131 -17.00 -3.52 -2.21
CA GLY A 131 -16.68 -3.48 -3.62
C GLY A 131 -15.43 -4.30 -3.92
N VAL A 132 -15.40 -4.94 -5.07
CA VAL A 132 -14.22 -5.67 -5.58
C VAL A 132 -13.98 -5.26 -7.02
N VAL A 133 -12.73 -4.90 -7.35
CA VAL A 133 -12.27 -4.64 -8.71
C VAL A 133 -11.13 -5.60 -9.00
N ALA A 134 -11.30 -6.49 -9.96
CA ALA A 134 -10.34 -7.56 -10.27
C ALA A 134 -9.09 -7.06 -11.04
N ASP A 135 -9.18 -5.92 -11.73
CA ASP A 135 -8.05 -5.24 -12.37
C ASP A 135 -8.05 -3.77 -12.00
N ALA A 136 -7.16 -3.42 -11.10
CA ALA A 136 -6.98 -2.06 -10.59
C ALA A 136 -6.00 -1.22 -11.43
N GLY A 137 -5.40 -1.75 -12.48
CA GLY A 137 -4.40 -1.05 -13.29
C GLY A 137 -4.83 0.36 -13.71
N PRO A 138 -6.07 0.56 -14.22
CA PRO A 138 -6.59 1.87 -14.60
C PRO A 138 -6.75 2.86 -13.42
N SER A 139 -6.79 2.38 -12.19
CA SER A 139 -6.98 3.20 -10.98
C SER A 139 -5.70 3.82 -10.43
N MET A 140 -4.54 3.45 -10.97
CA MET A 140 -3.24 3.94 -10.48
C MET A 140 -2.98 5.41 -10.88
N PRO A 141 -2.46 6.26 -9.95
CA PRO A 141 -2.16 5.96 -8.56
C PRO A 141 -3.40 5.94 -7.69
N LEU A 142 -3.41 5.07 -6.67
CA LEU A 142 -4.41 5.16 -5.62
C LEU A 142 -4.03 6.28 -4.65
N VAL A 143 -5.01 7.09 -4.31
CA VAL A 143 -4.81 8.26 -3.45
C VAL A 143 -5.91 8.31 -2.40
N SER A 144 -5.55 8.61 -1.17
CA SER A 144 -6.50 8.98 -0.13
C SER A 144 -6.15 10.34 0.47
N SER A 145 -7.17 11.15 0.74
CA SER A 145 -7.02 12.44 1.42
C SER A 145 -8.23 12.68 2.30
N SER A 146 -8.03 13.36 3.44
CA SER A 146 -9.12 13.77 4.34
C SER A 146 -9.52 15.22 4.14
N VAL A 147 -8.81 15.99 3.34
CA VAL A 147 -9.04 17.44 3.16
C VAL A 147 -9.74 17.71 1.84
N ASP A 148 -9.22 17.17 0.75
CA ASP A 148 -9.74 17.33 -0.61
C ASP A 148 -9.46 16.03 -1.37
N PRO A 149 -10.30 14.99 -1.19
CA PRO A 149 -10.05 13.69 -1.79
C PRO A 149 -9.95 13.73 -3.32
N GLU A 150 -10.88 14.44 -3.97
CA GLU A 150 -10.96 14.52 -5.43
C GLU A 150 -9.84 15.36 -6.02
N GLY A 151 -9.59 16.54 -5.45
CA GLY A 151 -8.51 17.41 -5.91
C GLY A 151 -7.12 16.79 -5.68
N CYS A 152 -6.90 16.11 -4.56
CA CYS A 152 -5.65 15.37 -4.31
C CYS A 152 -5.46 14.24 -5.33
N ALA A 153 -6.51 13.44 -5.57
CA ALA A 153 -6.46 12.33 -6.53
C ALA A 153 -6.19 12.85 -7.96
N SER A 154 -6.91 13.88 -8.38
CA SER A 154 -6.74 14.51 -9.71
C SER A 154 -5.32 15.04 -9.90
N ARG A 155 -4.80 15.81 -8.93
CA ARG A 155 -3.46 16.42 -9.04
C ARG A 155 -2.34 15.39 -8.99
N ARG A 156 -2.42 14.38 -8.12
CA ARG A 156 -1.43 13.31 -8.04
C ARG A 156 -1.47 12.43 -9.30
N ARG A 157 -2.64 12.18 -9.88
CA ARG A 157 -2.78 11.50 -11.19
C ARG A 157 -2.15 12.33 -12.31
N ALA A 158 -2.48 13.62 -12.41
CA ALA A 158 -1.88 14.51 -13.41
C ALA A 158 -0.35 14.62 -13.24
N THR A 159 0.16 14.52 -12.03
CA THR A 159 1.60 14.46 -11.78
C THR A 159 2.20 13.17 -12.33
N LEU A 160 1.58 12.01 -12.09
CA LEU A 160 2.06 10.73 -12.65
C LEU A 160 2.06 10.76 -14.19
N GLU A 161 1.01 11.31 -14.81
CA GLU A 161 0.94 11.41 -16.27
C GLU A 161 2.07 12.29 -16.86
N ARG A 162 2.49 13.35 -16.15
CA ARG A 162 3.68 14.13 -16.56
C ARG A 162 4.98 13.32 -16.50
N PHE A 163 5.11 12.39 -15.54
CA PHE A 163 6.24 11.46 -15.51
C PHE A 163 6.17 10.43 -16.64
N ARG A 164 4.97 9.90 -16.93
CA ARG A 164 4.73 8.98 -18.05
C ARG A 164 5.03 9.61 -19.41
N ALA A 165 4.65 10.87 -19.60
CA ALA A 165 4.93 11.58 -20.86
C ALA A 165 6.43 11.68 -21.15
N LYS A 166 7.28 11.75 -20.11
CA LYS A 166 8.75 11.79 -20.24
C LYS A 166 9.36 10.38 -20.35
N SER A 167 8.70 9.35 -19.88
CA SER A 167 9.16 7.96 -19.88
C SER A 167 7.94 7.04 -20.02
N PRO A 168 7.51 6.73 -21.27
CA PRO A 168 6.28 5.94 -21.50
C PRO A 168 6.29 4.57 -20.80
N ALA A 169 7.45 3.91 -20.75
CA ALA A 169 7.63 2.72 -19.94
C ALA A 169 7.86 3.13 -18.49
N LEU A 170 6.87 2.88 -17.63
CA LEU A 170 7.02 3.07 -16.19
C LEU A 170 8.16 2.19 -15.68
N ARG A 171 9.15 2.83 -15.09
CA ARG A 171 10.31 2.18 -14.47
C ARG A 171 10.32 2.49 -12.96
N PRO A 172 10.99 1.68 -12.14
CA PRO A 172 11.11 1.94 -10.70
C PRO A 172 11.58 3.35 -10.38
N GLY A 173 12.63 3.83 -11.08
CA GLY A 173 13.15 5.19 -10.92
C GLY A 173 12.13 6.30 -11.23
N THR A 174 11.21 6.06 -12.19
CA THR A 174 10.11 6.99 -12.50
C THR A 174 9.13 7.10 -11.33
N LEU A 175 8.75 5.96 -10.71
CA LEU A 175 7.86 5.96 -9.55
C LEU A 175 8.55 6.48 -8.29
N LEU A 176 9.84 6.21 -8.09
CA LEU A 176 10.61 6.82 -7.00
C LEU A 176 10.60 8.36 -7.13
N ALA A 177 10.86 8.90 -8.32
CA ALA A 177 10.80 10.33 -8.57
C ALA A 177 9.38 10.89 -8.37
N PHE A 178 8.35 10.15 -8.79
CA PHE A 178 6.95 10.51 -8.53
C PHE A 178 6.65 10.60 -7.03
N HIS A 179 7.03 9.59 -6.24
CA HIS A 179 6.80 9.55 -4.80
C HIS A 179 7.55 10.65 -4.03
N ARG A 180 8.64 11.18 -4.57
CA ARG A 180 9.41 12.32 -4.03
C ARG A 180 8.90 13.68 -4.49
N SER A 181 7.96 13.72 -5.44
CA SER A 181 7.52 14.95 -6.11
C SER A 181 6.69 15.86 -5.21
N HIS A 182 7.00 17.16 -5.29
CA HIS A 182 6.20 18.24 -4.70
C HIS A 182 5.36 18.98 -5.75
N ALA A 183 5.34 18.52 -6.99
CA ALA A 183 4.69 19.24 -8.09
C ALA A 183 3.18 19.44 -7.87
N PRO A 184 2.63 20.64 -8.19
CA PRO A 184 3.36 21.85 -8.64
C PRO A 184 4.10 22.59 -7.52
N VAL A 185 3.70 22.37 -6.25
CA VAL A 185 4.27 22.99 -5.04
C VAL A 185 4.06 22.06 -3.86
N ALA A 186 4.95 22.08 -2.87
CA ALA A 186 4.78 21.33 -1.63
C ALA A 186 3.49 21.74 -0.90
N GLY A 187 2.69 20.77 -0.48
CA GLY A 187 1.42 21.02 0.21
C GLY A 187 0.51 19.81 0.27
N ALA A 188 -0.78 20.04 0.54
CA ALA A 188 -1.78 18.98 0.69
C ALA A 188 -1.96 18.10 -0.55
N HIS A 189 -1.78 18.66 -1.74
CA HIS A 189 -2.01 17.99 -3.01
C HIS A 189 -0.75 17.32 -3.59
N SER A 190 0.46 17.64 -3.08
CA SER A 190 1.69 17.02 -3.57
C SER A 190 1.76 15.53 -3.19
N VAL A 191 2.49 14.75 -3.99
CA VAL A 191 2.68 13.31 -3.75
C VAL A 191 3.49 13.08 -2.48
N CYS A 192 4.64 13.77 -2.35
CA CYS A 192 5.31 13.93 -1.07
C CYS A 192 4.66 15.13 -0.37
N MET A 193 3.78 14.84 0.56
CA MET A 193 2.91 15.84 1.18
C MET A 193 3.61 16.58 2.32
N HIS A 194 3.42 17.91 2.37
CA HIS A 194 3.85 18.76 3.47
C HIS A 194 2.74 19.76 3.81
N ARG A 195 2.26 19.71 5.04
CA ARG A 195 1.26 20.61 5.62
C ARG A 195 1.70 20.97 7.03
N ASP A 196 1.09 21.98 7.63
CA ASP A 196 1.39 22.43 9.00
C ASP A 196 1.00 21.37 10.03
N ASP A 197 -0.07 20.61 9.79
CA ASP A 197 -0.62 19.60 10.72
C ASP A 197 -0.26 18.16 10.36
N ALA A 198 0.26 17.89 9.14
CA ALA A 198 0.50 16.55 8.59
C ALA A 198 1.57 16.55 7.50
N GLN A 199 2.25 15.42 7.31
CA GLN A 199 3.21 15.25 6.23
C GLN A 199 3.28 13.79 5.78
N THR A 200 4.00 13.53 4.68
CA THR A 200 4.46 12.17 4.38
C THR A 200 5.46 11.77 5.45
N VAL A 201 5.08 10.79 6.29
CA VAL A 201 5.87 10.32 7.45
C VAL A 201 6.68 9.07 7.18
N SER A 202 6.41 8.40 6.07
CA SER A 202 7.23 7.28 5.61
C SER A 202 7.02 7.00 4.13
N PHE A 203 8.03 6.38 3.54
CA PHE A 203 7.99 5.79 2.22
C PHE A 203 8.31 4.30 2.33
N THR A 204 7.54 3.46 1.64
CA THR A 204 7.77 2.02 1.58
C THR A 204 7.84 1.58 0.12
N TRP A 205 8.81 0.74 -0.18
CA TRP A 205 8.97 0.12 -1.49
C TRP A 205 9.10 -1.39 -1.31
N VAL A 206 8.17 -2.14 -1.87
CA VAL A 206 8.19 -3.60 -1.89
C VAL A 206 8.56 -4.06 -3.29
N THR A 207 9.47 -5.03 -3.37
CA THR A 207 9.79 -5.77 -4.60
C THR A 207 9.55 -7.25 -4.39
N VAL A 208 8.95 -7.88 -5.38
CA VAL A 208 8.73 -9.34 -5.42
C VAL A 208 9.20 -9.85 -6.77
N ASP A 209 10.18 -10.75 -6.79
CA ASP A 209 10.83 -11.20 -8.02
C ASP A 209 10.75 -12.71 -8.31
N GLY A 210 10.04 -13.45 -7.51
CA GLY A 210 9.85 -14.90 -7.66
C GLY A 210 10.74 -15.77 -6.76
N ALA A 211 11.84 -15.25 -6.23
CA ALA A 211 12.70 -15.91 -5.24
C ALA A 211 12.50 -15.34 -3.83
N GLU A 212 12.34 -14.03 -3.77
CA GLU A 212 12.19 -13.30 -2.51
C GLU A 212 11.27 -12.10 -2.63
N ALA A 213 10.77 -11.65 -1.48
CA ALA A 213 10.14 -10.36 -1.29
C ALA A 213 11.08 -9.48 -0.47
N ASN A 214 11.32 -8.27 -0.95
CA ASN A 214 12.08 -7.25 -0.23
C ASN A 214 11.18 -6.09 0.13
N LEU A 215 11.30 -5.59 1.35
CA LEU A 215 10.62 -4.40 1.84
C LEU A 215 11.63 -3.38 2.30
N TYR A 216 11.77 -2.30 1.52
CA TYR A 216 12.51 -1.10 1.89
C TYR A 216 11.58 -0.12 2.58
N TYR A 217 12.03 0.46 3.68
CA TYR A 217 11.27 1.42 4.48
C TYR A 217 12.14 2.62 4.85
N GLU A 218 11.66 3.80 4.51
CA GLU A 218 12.29 5.08 4.85
C GLU A 218 11.37 5.82 5.84
N ALA A 219 11.83 6.02 7.06
CA ALA A 219 11.13 6.84 8.05
C ALA A 219 11.30 8.32 7.74
N GLY A 220 10.20 9.02 7.51
CA GLY A 220 10.18 10.44 7.12
C GLY A 220 9.78 10.65 5.66
N SER A 221 9.87 11.91 5.24
CA SER A 221 9.46 12.31 3.88
C SER A 221 10.52 11.90 2.85
N PRO A 222 10.16 11.16 1.79
CA PRO A 222 11.12 10.61 0.82
C PRO A 222 11.89 11.69 0.01
N CYS A 223 11.40 12.91 -0.02
CA CYS A 223 12.12 14.05 -0.61
C CYS A 223 13.43 14.41 0.11
N ARG A 224 13.59 13.96 1.37
CA ARG A 224 14.80 14.23 2.18
C ARG A 224 15.90 13.20 1.98
N SER A 225 15.67 12.14 1.18
CA SER A 225 16.63 11.06 0.88
C SER A 225 17.29 10.49 2.13
N LEU A 226 16.49 10.15 3.13
CA LEU A 226 16.97 9.54 4.37
C LEU A 226 17.41 8.10 4.09
N ALA A 227 18.34 7.60 4.91
CA ALA A 227 18.69 6.19 4.86
C ALA A 227 17.50 5.35 5.32
N GLY A 228 17.17 4.32 4.55
CA GLY A 228 16.08 3.39 4.87
C GLY A 228 16.59 2.04 5.39
N ASP A 229 15.69 1.29 6.00
CA ASP A 229 15.91 -0.10 6.42
C ASP A 229 15.35 -1.04 5.36
N SER A 230 16.04 -2.14 5.08
CA SER A 230 15.59 -3.16 4.13
C SER A 230 15.53 -4.52 4.83
N LEU A 231 14.45 -5.24 4.61
CA LEU A 231 14.28 -6.63 5.03
C LEU A 231 13.92 -7.49 3.84
N SER A 232 14.40 -8.73 3.85
CA SER A 232 14.11 -9.74 2.83
C SER A 232 13.35 -10.91 3.43
N LEU A 233 12.50 -11.53 2.64
CA LEU A 233 11.73 -12.72 2.99
C LEU A 233 11.80 -13.69 1.81
N ALA A 234 12.41 -14.85 2.02
CA ALA A 234 12.42 -15.91 1.02
C ALA A 234 10.97 -16.38 0.73
N LEU A 235 10.62 -16.45 -0.54
CA LEU A 235 9.32 -16.94 -0.95
C LEU A 235 9.25 -18.46 -0.82
N CYS A 236 8.11 -18.95 -0.35
CA CYS A 236 7.83 -20.37 -0.39
C CYS A 236 7.70 -20.83 -1.86
N SER A 237 8.40 -21.88 -2.24
CA SER A 237 8.21 -22.54 -3.53
C SER A 237 6.74 -22.90 -3.64
N ARG A 238 6.02 -22.35 -4.63
CA ARG A 238 4.64 -22.79 -4.90
C ARG A 238 4.67 -24.27 -5.22
N PRO A 239 3.85 -25.12 -4.57
CA PRO A 239 3.61 -26.43 -5.14
C PRO A 239 3.05 -26.19 -6.55
N GLN A 240 3.73 -26.74 -7.57
CA GLN A 240 3.20 -26.77 -8.93
C GLN A 240 1.88 -27.53 -8.86
N THR A 241 0.77 -26.81 -8.83
CA THR A 241 -0.55 -27.42 -9.04
C THR A 241 -0.52 -27.85 -10.50
N GLN A 242 -0.34 -29.15 -10.72
CA GLN A 242 -0.54 -29.77 -12.03
C GLN A 242 -1.95 -29.39 -12.48
N CYS A 243 -2.04 -28.62 -13.58
CA CYS A 243 -3.28 -28.50 -14.33
C CYS A 243 -3.59 -29.92 -14.86
N ALA A 244 -4.59 -30.55 -14.30
CA ALA A 244 -5.26 -31.68 -14.90
C ALA A 244 -6.45 -31.16 -15.72
#